data_d7d1e40b624975a85f09447f6f18601b
#
_entry.id   d7d1e40b624975a85f09447f6f18601b
#
_cell.length_a   1.000
_cell.length_b   1.000
_cell.length_c   1.000
_cell.angle_alpha   90.00
_cell.angle_beta   90.00
_cell.angle_gamma   90.00
#
_symmetry.space_group_name_H-M   'P 1'
#
loop_
_entity.id
_entity.type
_entity.pdbx_description
1 polymer ?
#
loop_
_entity_poly.entity_id
_entity_poly.type
_entity_poly.pdbx_seq_one_letter_code
_entity_poly.pdbx_strand_id
1 'polypeptide(L)'
;MDQQEINGLYRREYEHDACGVGMVANLSGKASHEIVVHGMTILKRLMHRGATGNDPETGDGAGLLLKIPHQFFGKFLAAKVAEPFGIAMIFGGEGEEKNIEKVVKDEECKVLGWRDVPTNPDAIGHDARSVMPKIRQIGRAHV
;
A
#
# COMPACT_ATOMS: atom_id res chain seq x y z
N MET A 1 31.95 10.26 15.40
CA MET A 1 31.18 9.07 15.74
C MET A 1 30.54 9.34 17.08
N ASP A 2 29.31 9.84 17.07
CA ASP A 2 28.59 10.12 18.31
C ASP A 2 28.12 8.83 18.95
N GLN A 3 28.79 8.44 20.05
CA GLN A 3 28.27 7.44 20.97
C GLN A 3 27.11 8.12 21.73
N GLN A 4 25.89 7.96 21.23
CA GLN A 4 24.71 8.21 22.06
C GLN A 4 24.74 7.17 23.20
N GLU A 5 24.96 7.67 24.41
CA GLU A 5 24.82 6.88 25.64
C GLU A 5 23.40 6.31 25.67
N ILE A 6 23.33 4.99 25.50
CA ILE A 6 22.07 4.26 25.57
C ILE A 6 21.77 4.09 27.07
N ASN A 7 20.93 4.96 27.61
CA ASN A 7 20.44 4.85 28.98
C ASN A 7 19.29 3.83 29.03
N GLY A 8 19.51 2.71 29.74
CA GLY A 8 18.49 1.70 30.00
C GLY A 8 18.79 0.33 29.37
N LEU A 9 17.78 -0.54 29.39
CA LEU A 9 17.86 -1.91 28.87
C LEU A 9 17.64 -1.98 27.35
N TYR A 10 17.23 -0.89 26.70
CA TYR A 10 17.04 -0.82 25.26
C TYR A 10 18.39 -0.90 24.55
N ARG A 11 18.47 -1.80 23.57
CA ARG A 11 19.59 -1.92 22.65
C ARG A 11 19.07 -2.01 21.23
N ARG A 12 19.48 -1.08 20.37
CA ARG A 12 19.05 -0.98 18.98
C ARG A 12 19.32 -2.26 18.16
N GLU A 13 20.37 -2.97 18.49
CA GLU A 13 20.73 -4.25 17.87
C GLU A 13 19.75 -5.40 18.16
N TYR A 14 18.89 -5.24 19.19
CA TYR A 14 17.85 -6.21 19.56
C TYR A 14 16.47 -5.78 19.06
N GLU A 15 16.37 -4.65 18.37
CA GLU A 15 15.12 -4.22 17.77
C GLU A 15 14.86 -5.05 16.51
N HIS A 16 13.79 -5.82 16.55
CA HIS A 16 13.31 -6.63 15.44
C HIS A 16 11.86 -6.25 15.15
N ASP A 17 11.61 -5.83 13.94
CA ASP A 17 10.25 -5.54 13.48
C ASP A 17 9.40 -6.82 13.50
N ALA A 18 8.26 -6.75 14.17
CA ALA A 18 7.32 -7.86 14.25
C ALA A 18 6.40 -7.88 13.03
N CYS A 19 6.92 -8.33 11.88
CA CYS A 19 6.13 -8.48 10.67
C CYS A 19 5.56 -9.88 10.53
N GLY A 20 4.32 -9.99 10.03
CA GLY A 20 3.73 -11.22 9.54
C GLY A 20 3.65 -11.17 8.01
N VAL A 21 4.28 -12.10 7.33
CA VAL A 21 4.28 -12.18 5.86
C VAL A 21 3.78 -13.54 5.43
N GLY A 22 2.94 -13.56 4.40
CA GLY A 22 2.48 -14.78 3.76
C GLY A 22 2.41 -14.63 2.24
N MET A 23 2.53 -15.72 1.52
CA MET A 23 2.50 -15.72 0.07
C MET A 23 1.56 -16.82 -0.43
N VAL A 24 0.84 -16.54 -1.50
CA VAL A 24 0.07 -17.51 -2.26
C VAL A 24 0.30 -17.29 -3.75
N ALA A 25 0.51 -18.37 -4.48
CA ALA A 25 0.73 -18.32 -5.92
C ALA A 25 -0.04 -19.44 -6.64
N ASN A 26 -0.49 -19.16 -7.86
CA ASN A 26 -1.02 -20.16 -8.76
C ASN A 26 0.10 -20.64 -9.69
N LEU A 27 0.50 -21.89 -9.56
CA LEU A 27 1.59 -22.47 -10.36
C LEU A 27 1.28 -22.48 -11.86
N SER A 28 0.00 -22.47 -12.24
CA SER A 28 -0.39 -22.38 -13.67
C SER A 28 -0.23 -20.96 -14.24
N GLY A 29 0.13 -19.98 -13.42
CA GLY A 29 0.25 -18.56 -13.83
C GLY A 29 -1.07 -17.86 -14.16
N LYS A 30 -2.21 -18.56 -14.05
CA LYS A 30 -3.52 -17.97 -14.33
C LYS A 30 -3.97 -17.06 -13.20
N ALA A 31 -4.32 -15.81 -13.54
CA ALA A 31 -4.91 -14.89 -12.59
C ALA A 31 -6.32 -15.37 -12.21
N SER A 32 -6.63 -15.34 -10.91
CA SER A 32 -7.96 -15.66 -10.40
C SER A 32 -8.29 -14.81 -9.18
N HIS A 33 -9.58 -14.56 -8.95
CA HIS A 33 -10.05 -13.88 -7.75
C HIS A 33 -9.77 -14.70 -6.47
N GLU A 34 -9.73 -16.02 -6.60
CA GLU A 34 -9.44 -16.94 -5.49
C GLU A 34 -8.07 -16.64 -4.84
N ILE A 35 -7.06 -16.29 -5.62
CA ILE A 35 -5.75 -15.84 -5.09
C ILE A 35 -5.91 -14.62 -4.16
N VAL A 36 -6.75 -13.66 -4.53
CA VAL A 36 -7.02 -12.48 -3.69
C VAL A 36 -7.70 -12.90 -2.39
N VAL A 37 -8.70 -13.79 -2.46
CA VAL A 37 -9.41 -14.33 -1.29
C VAL A 37 -8.45 -15.07 -0.36
N HIS A 38 -7.55 -15.87 -0.91
CA HIS A 38 -6.50 -16.55 -0.13
C HIS A 38 -5.55 -15.55 0.52
N GLY A 39 -5.11 -14.52 -0.19
CA GLY A 39 -4.29 -13.44 0.36
C GLY A 39 -4.97 -12.73 1.54
N MET A 40 -6.25 -12.37 1.40
CA MET A 40 -7.04 -11.79 2.48
C MET A 40 -7.18 -12.75 3.68
N THR A 41 -7.31 -14.05 3.42
CA THR A 41 -7.37 -15.08 4.47
C THR A 41 -6.06 -15.16 5.23
N ILE A 42 -4.93 -15.08 4.54
CA ILE A 42 -3.60 -15.02 5.18
C ILE A 42 -3.52 -13.82 6.13
N LEU A 43 -3.88 -12.61 5.65
CA LEU A 43 -3.86 -11.41 6.48
C LEU A 43 -4.70 -11.57 7.75
N LYS A 44 -5.93 -12.10 7.62
CA LYS A 44 -6.80 -12.37 8.78
C LYS A 44 -6.18 -13.36 9.76
N ARG A 45 -5.47 -14.38 9.28
CA ARG A 45 -4.80 -15.37 10.14
C ARG A 45 -3.53 -14.84 10.78
N LEU A 46 -2.95 -13.77 10.27
CA LEU A 46 -1.78 -13.11 10.82
C LEU A 46 -2.11 -12.04 11.88
N MET A 47 -3.37 -11.86 12.28
CA MET A 47 -3.78 -10.88 13.31
C MET A 47 -3.00 -11.03 14.62
N HIS A 48 -2.61 -12.26 15.01
CA HIS A 48 -1.82 -12.52 16.20
C HIS A 48 -0.37 -12.02 16.10
N ARG A 49 0.05 -11.55 14.95
CA ARG A 49 1.38 -10.97 14.68
C ARG A 49 1.34 -9.43 14.63
N GLY A 50 0.16 -8.84 14.66
CA GLY A 50 -0.03 -7.40 14.73
C GLY A 50 -0.08 -6.90 16.17
N ALA A 51 0.21 -5.61 16.36
CA ALA A 51 0.00 -4.91 17.60
C ALA A 51 -1.18 -3.93 17.48
N THR A 52 -1.82 -3.65 18.59
CA THR A 52 -2.83 -2.59 18.72
C THR A 52 -2.37 -1.59 19.77
N GLY A 53 -2.76 -0.32 19.60
CA GLY A 53 -2.49 0.72 20.57
C GLY A 53 -3.52 0.73 21.72
N ASN A 54 -3.69 1.89 22.34
CA ASN A 54 -4.75 2.09 23.34
C ASN A 54 -6.15 1.95 22.75
N ASP A 55 -6.32 2.26 21.47
CA ASP A 55 -7.51 1.96 20.69
C ASP A 55 -7.40 0.54 20.11
N PRO A 56 -8.21 -0.43 20.58
CA PRO A 56 -8.13 -1.83 20.13
C PRO A 56 -8.45 -2.01 18.64
N GLU A 57 -9.15 -1.05 18.04
CA GLU A 57 -9.51 -1.05 16.62
C GLU A 57 -8.47 -0.34 15.73
N THR A 58 -7.42 0.24 16.35
CA THR A 58 -6.29 0.83 15.65
C THR A 58 -5.07 -0.06 15.81
N GLY A 59 -4.63 -0.67 14.72
CA GLY A 59 -3.47 -1.58 14.67
C GLY A 59 -2.43 -1.13 13.65
N ASP A 60 -1.41 -1.96 13.48
CA ASP A 60 -0.23 -1.70 12.62
C ASP A 60 -0.56 -1.62 11.12
N GLY A 61 -1.79 -1.93 10.75
CA GLY A 61 -2.19 -1.98 9.35
C GLY A 61 -1.80 -3.28 8.66
N ALA A 62 -2.32 -3.47 7.45
CA ALA A 62 -2.08 -4.64 6.63
C ALA A 62 -2.19 -4.28 5.15
N GLY A 63 -1.55 -5.06 4.28
CA GLY A 63 -1.58 -4.82 2.85
C GLY A 63 -1.43 -6.07 2.02
N LEU A 64 -1.88 -6.00 0.77
CA LEU A 64 -1.68 -7.03 -0.25
C LEU A 64 -0.86 -6.47 -1.40
N LEU A 65 0.18 -7.19 -1.80
CA LEU A 65 0.88 -6.96 -3.04
C LEU A 65 0.37 -7.95 -4.08
N LEU A 66 -0.18 -7.45 -5.16
CA LEU A 66 -0.80 -8.25 -6.22
C LEU A 66 -0.20 -7.91 -7.58
N LYS A 67 -0.26 -8.87 -8.52
CA LYS A 67 -0.11 -8.51 -9.93
C LYS A 67 -1.21 -7.51 -10.29
N ILE A 68 -0.84 -6.43 -10.98
CA ILE A 68 -1.76 -5.37 -11.37
C ILE A 68 -2.94 -5.97 -12.17
N PRO A 69 -4.19 -5.85 -11.68
CA PRO A 69 -5.36 -6.35 -12.41
C PRO A 69 -5.74 -5.35 -13.54
N HIS A 70 -5.16 -5.54 -14.72
CA HIS A 70 -5.29 -4.62 -15.85
C HIS A 70 -6.74 -4.32 -16.23
N GLN A 71 -7.61 -5.33 -16.22
CA GLN A 71 -9.04 -5.16 -16.52
C GLN A 71 -9.76 -4.25 -15.52
N PHE A 72 -9.32 -4.29 -14.25
CA PHE A 72 -9.89 -3.42 -13.21
C PHE A 72 -9.43 -1.98 -13.41
N PHE A 73 -8.14 -1.75 -13.55
CA PHE A 73 -7.60 -0.39 -13.68
C PHE A 73 -7.93 0.24 -15.03
N GLY A 74 -8.04 -0.54 -16.11
CA GLY A 74 -8.45 -0.04 -17.41
C GLY A 74 -9.83 0.61 -17.44
N LYS A 75 -10.67 0.39 -16.42
CA LYS A 75 -11.96 1.08 -16.27
C LYS A 75 -11.82 2.50 -15.75
N PHE A 76 -10.71 2.82 -15.09
CA PHE A 76 -10.48 4.08 -14.39
C PHE A 76 -9.39 4.93 -15.05
N LEU A 77 -8.54 4.33 -15.85
CA LEU A 77 -7.49 5.04 -16.56
C LEU A 77 -8.05 5.58 -17.87
N ALA A 78 -7.80 6.86 -18.15
CA ALA A 78 -8.41 7.62 -19.23
C ALA A 78 -8.01 7.15 -20.65
N ALA A 79 -7.09 6.20 -20.78
CA ALA A 79 -6.64 5.67 -22.07
C ALA A 79 -6.77 4.16 -22.12
N LYS A 80 -7.02 3.58 -23.30
CA LYS A 80 -6.74 2.17 -23.57
C LYS A 80 -5.24 1.98 -23.38
N VAL A 81 -4.86 1.55 -22.17
CA VAL A 81 -3.46 1.48 -21.80
C VAL A 81 -2.91 0.21 -22.40
N ALA A 82 -1.97 0.37 -23.32
CA ALA A 82 -1.10 -0.72 -23.74
C ALA A 82 -0.22 -1.12 -22.54
N GLU A 83 -0.05 -2.41 -22.32
CA GLU A 83 0.87 -2.92 -21.29
C GLU A 83 2.34 -2.72 -21.73
N PRO A 84 3.26 -2.57 -20.78
CA PRO A 84 3.06 -2.58 -19.32
C PRO A 84 2.79 -1.21 -18.72
N PHE A 85 2.00 -1.15 -17.63
CA PHE A 85 1.83 0.05 -16.82
C PHE A 85 1.99 -0.24 -15.33
N GLY A 86 2.34 0.79 -14.55
CA GLY A 86 2.47 0.76 -13.11
C GLY A 86 1.38 1.56 -12.42
N ILE A 87 1.12 1.23 -11.16
CA ILE A 87 0.22 1.97 -10.28
C ILE A 87 0.99 2.36 -9.02
N ALA A 88 0.88 3.61 -8.62
CA ALA A 88 1.36 4.06 -7.32
C ALA A 88 0.18 4.49 -6.44
N MET A 89 0.30 4.17 -5.15
CA MET A 89 -0.61 4.64 -4.10
C MET A 89 0.03 5.83 -3.41
N ILE A 90 -0.71 6.92 -3.29
CA ILE A 90 -0.26 8.16 -2.65
C ILE A 90 -1.14 8.40 -1.42
N PHE A 91 -0.50 8.50 -0.26
CA PHE A 91 -1.13 8.77 1.02
C PHE A 91 -0.85 10.23 1.42
N GLY A 92 -1.88 11.05 1.53
CA GLY A 92 -1.76 12.49 1.69
C GLY A 92 -1.43 13.19 0.37
N GLY A 93 -0.61 14.24 0.45
CA GLY A 93 -0.09 14.93 -0.75
C GLY A 93 -1.15 15.75 -1.50
N GLU A 94 -2.12 16.32 -0.81
CA GLU A 94 -3.05 17.26 -1.42
C GLU A 94 -2.30 18.46 -1.98
N GLY A 95 -2.52 18.76 -3.26
CA GLY A 95 -1.80 19.83 -3.97
C GLY A 95 -0.44 19.42 -4.55
N GLU A 96 0.06 18.22 -4.25
CA GLU A 96 1.35 17.74 -4.74
C GLU A 96 1.30 17.02 -6.11
N GLU A 97 0.15 16.99 -6.75
CA GLU A 97 -0.05 16.28 -8.02
C GLU A 97 0.97 16.69 -9.08
N LYS A 98 1.22 18.01 -9.20
CA LYS A 98 2.17 18.54 -10.19
C LYS A 98 3.60 18.08 -9.92
N ASN A 99 3.99 18.01 -8.64
CA ASN A 99 5.34 17.57 -8.24
C ASN A 99 5.49 16.07 -8.53
N ILE A 100 4.47 15.27 -8.18
CA ILE A 100 4.45 13.83 -8.46
C ILE A 100 4.47 13.56 -9.96
N GLU A 101 3.66 14.29 -10.75
CA GLU A 101 3.67 14.17 -12.21
C GLU A 101 5.00 14.57 -12.83
N LYS A 102 5.68 15.57 -12.25
CA LYS A 102 7.03 15.94 -12.67
C LYS A 102 8.00 14.79 -12.47
N VAL A 103 8.01 14.18 -11.26
CA VAL A 103 8.86 13.01 -10.97
C VAL A 103 8.57 11.87 -11.96
N VAL A 104 7.30 11.59 -12.23
CA VAL A 104 6.91 10.55 -13.20
C VAL A 104 7.45 10.84 -14.61
N LYS A 105 7.45 12.11 -15.02
CA LYS A 105 7.99 12.54 -16.33
C LYS A 105 9.50 12.51 -16.37
N ASP A 106 10.17 12.92 -15.29
CA ASP A 106 11.63 12.89 -15.17
C ASP A 106 12.18 11.45 -15.26
N GLU A 107 11.36 10.45 -14.88
CA GLU A 107 11.64 9.01 -15.03
C GLU A 107 11.16 8.44 -16.38
N GLU A 108 11.04 9.27 -17.41
CA GLU A 108 10.60 8.89 -18.76
C GLU A 108 9.28 8.11 -18.79
N CYS A 109 8.38 8.42 -17.86
CA CYS A 109 7.08 7.80 -17.76
C CYS A 109 5.96 8.79 -18.11
N LYS A 110 4.89 8.27 -18.69
CA LYS A 110 3.67 9.02 -18.97
C LYS A 110 2.65 8.80 -17.86
N VAL A 111 2.06 9.88 -17.35
CA VAL A 111 0.92 9.80 -16.44
C VAL A 111 -0.32 9.37 -17.22
N LEU A 112 -0.98 8.32 -16.75
CA LEU A 112 -2.19 7.76 -17.35
C LEU A 112 -3.48 8.32 -16.74
N GLY A 113 -3.39 8.87 -15.54
CA GLY A 113 -4.48 9.47 -14.83
C GLY A 113 -4.40 9.31 -13.31
N TRP A 114 -5.28 10.02 -12.63
CA TRP A 114 -5.45 9.98 -11.20
C TRP A 114 -6.81 9.38 -10.83
N ARG A 115 -6.86 8.76 -9.68
CA ARG A 115 -8.09 8.23 -9.09
C ARG A 115 -8.08 8.43 -7.59
N ASP A 116 -9.20 8.88 -7.03
CA ASP A 116 -9.43 8.81 -5.59
C ASP A 116 -9.75 7.36 -5.21
N VAL A 117 -9.10 6.87 -4.16
CA VAL A 117 -9.33 5.51 -3.67
C VAL A 117 -10.54 5.52 -2.74
N PRO A 118 -11.57 4.71 -3.00
CA PRO A 118 -12.67 4.58 -2.07
C PRO A 118 -12.18 4.04 -0.73
N THR A 119 -12.49 4.74 0.34
CA THR A 119 -12.14 4.37 1.71
C THR A 119 -13.37 4.26 2.57
N ASN A 120 -13.32 3.46 3.62
CA ASN A 120 -14.37 3.35 4.62
C ASN A 120 -13.82 3.75 5.99
N PRO A 121 -13.94 5.03 6.40
CA PRO A 121 -13.45 5.50 7.69
C PRO A 121 -14.12 4.83 8.89
N ASP A 122 -15.32 4.29 8.70
CA ASP A 122 -16.06 3.62 9.77
C ASP A 122 -15.56 2.20 10.08
N ALA A 123 -14.67 1.69 9.22
CA ALA A 123 -14.08 0.36 9.41
C ALA A 123 -12.75 0.38 10.17
N ILE A 124 -12.30 1.55 10.63
CA ILE A 124 -11.04 1.74 11.37
C ILE A 124 -11.29 2.41 12.70
N GLY A 125 -10.38 2.20 13.66
CA GLY A 125 -10.47 2.78 14.99
C GLY A 125 -10.40 4.31 14.99
N HIS A 126 -10.80 4.88 16.12
CA HIS A 126 -10.89 6.35 16.30
C HIS A 126 -9.54 7.04 16.06
N ASP A 127 -8.46 6.48 16.61
CA ASP A 127 -7.12 7.10 16.51
C ASP A 127 -6.62 7.10 15.06
N ALA A 128 -6.76 5.99 14.34
CA ALA A 128 -6.41 5.90 12.92
C ALA A 128 -7.28 6.83 12.07
N ARG A 129 -8.57 6.95 12.38
CA ARG A 129 -9.50 7.84 11.67
C ARG A 129 -9.11 9.31 11.82
N SER A 130 -8.66 9.72 13.00
CA SER A 130 -8.30 11.11 13.30
C SER A 130 -7.13 11.63 12.45
N VAL A 131 -6.26 10.73 12.02
CA VAL A 131 -5.05 11.02 11.23
C VAL A 131 -5.09 10.44 9.82
N MET A 132 -6.24 9.91 9.40
CA MET A 132 -6.40 9.25 8.11
C MET A 132 -6.10 10.21 6.94
N PRO A 133 -5.09 9.92 6.11
CA PRO A 133 -4.79 10.74 4.95
C PRO A 133 -5.78 10.46 3.82
N LYS A 134 -5.92 11.41 2.90
CA LYS A 134 -6.53 11.15 1.62
C LYS A 134 -5.67 10.14 0.84
N ILE A 135 -6.30 9.16 0.21
CA ILE A 135 -5.60 8.13 -0.56
C ILE A 135 -5.95 8.27 -2.03
N ARG A 136 -4.91 8.41 -2.87
CA ARG A 136 -5.05 8.54 -4.30
C ARG A 136 -4.19 7.52 -5.04
N GLN A 137 -4.59 7.19 -6.23
CA GLN A 137 -3.82 6.35 -7.14
C GLN A 137 -3.44 7.12 -8.39
N ILE A 138 -2.21 6.91 -8.85
CA ILE A 138 -1.72 7.38 -10.14
C ILE A 138 -1.31 6.19 -11.00
N GLY A 139 -1.78 6.18 -12.25
CA GLY A 139 -1.31 5.25 -13.26
C GLY A 139 -0.16 5.84 -14.06
N ARG A 140 0.88 5.04 -14.34
CA ARG A 140 2.01 5.42 -15.19
C ARG A 140 2.36 4.32 -16.19
N ALA A 141 2.85 4.71 -17.37
CA ALA A 141 3.45 3.80 -18.34
C ALA A 141 4.77 4.38 -18.85
N HIS A 142 5.68 3.52 -19.30
CA HIS A 142 6.85 3.98 -20.07
C HIS A 142 6.38 4.58 -21.40
N VAL A 143 7.10 5.60 -21.86
CA VAL A 143 6.88 6.25 -23.15
C VAL A 143 7.46 5.39 -24.28
#